data_2b7bc4c13a88f9270f8683e9d2c94ee0
#
_entry.id   2b7bc4c13a88f9270f8683e9d2c94ee0
#
_cell.length_a   1.000
_cell.length_b   1.000
_cell.length_c   1.000
_cell.angle_alpha   90.00
_cell.angle_beta   90.00
_cell.angle_gamma   90.00
#
_symmetry.space_group_name_H-M   'P 1'
#
loop_
_entity.id
_entity.type
_entity.pdbx_description
1 polymer ?
#
loop_
_entity_poly.entity_id
_entity_poly.type
_entity_poly.pdbx_seq_one_letter_code
_entity_poly.pdbx_strand_id
1 'polypeptide(L)'
;MGNDMQSQNRMPVAFATYVAWALVTIFAGKLLAGSEPTTLADSVSHGISWNIAAALLLLLIVTAVMRWRDLGFGPPTPLGSLKLLWFPALYLVIFSVMAVAIGLPASSVMVYVFLNTVIVGLSEEIMFRGVMFRALLGKLSIWPAMILTTVLFGGVHVLNVIMTGQLGEAMVQSVAAAMSGFLFMALLIRTGSLWVPIVYHALWDFCTFMLSVGAESGGGEEAMAPGLRILIPVLLVTPNFLYALFLLRKVRNGSVATAAARQAA
;
A
#
# COMPACT_ATOMS: atom_id res chain seq x y z
N MET A 1 -14.06 -23.16 23.07
CA MET A 1 -15.19 -22.22 22.82
C MET A 1 -14.75 -20.78 22.50
N GLY A 2 -13.67 -20.22 23.07
CA GLY A 2 -13.25 -18.83 22.77
C GLY A 2 -12.66 -18.60 21.38
N ASN A 3 -11.95 -19.58 20.80
CA ASN A 3 -11.32 -19.45 19.47
C ASN A 3 -12.32 -19.48 18.30
N ASP A 4 -13.42 -20.22 18.43
CA ASP A 4 -14.41 -20.34 17.36
C ASP A 4 -15.26 -19.09 17.18
N MET A 5 -15.63 -18.41 18.26
CA MET A 5 -16.38 -17.14 18.20
C MET A 5 -15.53 -16.00 17.61
N GLN A 6 -14.21 -15.97 17.87
CA GLN A 6 -13.31 -14.97 17.29
C GLN A 6 -13.14 -15.16 15.78
N SER A 7 -13.15 -16.40 15.28
CA SER A 7 -13.05 -16.69 13.85
C SER A 7 -14.34 -16.35 13.08
N GLN A 8 -15.51 -16.57 13.69
CA GLN A 8 -16.81 -16.30 13.06
C GLN A 8 -17.10 -14.81 12.85
N ASN A 9 -16.64 -13.94 13.76
CA ASN A 9 -16.88 -12.49 13.70
C ASN A 9 -15.78 -11.69 13.00
N ARG A 10 -14.69 -12.33 12.54
CA ARG A 10 -13.56 -11.61 11.96
C ARG A 10 -13.93 -10.87 10.69
N MET A 11 -14.69 -11.49 9.79
CA MET A 11 -15.06 -10.91 8.50
C MET A 11 -15.93 -9.65 8.62
N PRO A 12 -17.05 -9.64 9.37
CA PRO A 12 -17.84 -8.44 9.57
C PRO A 12 -17.05 -7.31 10.23
N VAL A 13 -16.22 -7.62 11.23
CA VAL A 13 -15.38 -6.61 11.90
C VAL A 13 -14.33 -6.06 10.94
N ALA A 14 -13.65 -6.91 10.15
CA ALA A 14 -12.67 -6.48 9.18
C ALA A 14 -13.28 -5.55 8.11
N PHE A 15 -14.48 -5.87 7.64
CA PHE A 15 -15.18 -5.04 6.67
C PHE A 15 -15.63 -3.70 7.28
N ALA A 16 -16.20 -3.71 8.48
CA ALA A 16 -16.54 -2.49 9.20
C ALA A 16 -15.31 -1.61 9.46
N THR A 17 -14.18 -2.24 9.82
CA THR A 17 -12.90 -1.55 10.00
C THR A 17 -12.41 -0.93 8.69
N TYR A 18 -12.53 -1.64 7.56
CA TYR A 18 -12.18 -1.12 6.24
C TYR A 18 -12.99 0.13 5.89
N VAL A 19 -14.31 0.08 6.09
CA VAL A 19 -15.19 1.23 5.84
C VAL A 19 -14.82 2.42 6.75
N ALA A 20 -14.66 2.18 8.05
CA ALA A 20 -14.27 3.22 9.00
C ALA A 20 -12.89 3.81 8.67
N TRP A 21 -11.92 2.97 8.33
CA TRP A 21 -10.58 3.37 7.92
C TRP A 21 -10.63 4.25 6.66
N ALA A 22 -11.38 3.84 5.63
CA ALA A 22 -11.53 4.63 4.40
C ALA A 22 -12.21 5.98 4.65
N LEU A 23 -13.27 5.99 5.50
CA LEU A 23 -13.94 7.23 5.88
C LEU A 23 -13.00 8.18 6.63
N VAL A 24 -12.22 7.69 7.59
CA VAL A 24 -11.25 8.51 8.32
C VAL A 24 -10.17 9.03 7.37
N THR A 25 -9.60 8.17 6.53
CA THR A 25 -8.53 8.57 5.59
C THR A 25 -9.02 9.66 4.63
N ILE A 26 -10.17 9.52 4.02
CA ILE A 26 -10.64 10.43 2.97
C ILE A 26 -11.34 11.66 3.54
N PHE A 27 -12.35 11.47 4.41
CA PHE A 27 -13.16 12.60 4.86
C PHE A 27 -12.46 13.46 5.91
N ALA A 28 -11.67 12.87 6.82
CA ALA A 28 -10.85 13.68 7.71
C ALA A 28 -9.75 14.41 6.93
N GLY A 29 -9.19 13.78 5.87
CA GLY A 29 -8.28 14.42 4.95
C GLY A 29 -8.89 15.64 4.28
N LYS A 30 -10.10 15.50 3.72
CA LYS A 30 -10.83 16.61 3.09
C LYS A 30 -11.16 17.74 4.06
N LEU A 31 -11.55 17.41 5.29
CA LEU A 31 -11.82 18.41 6.33
C LEU A 31 -10.56 19.19 6.73
N LEU A 32 -9.39 18.54 6.75
CA LEU A 32 -8.11 19.16 7.09
C LEU A 32 -7.53 19.97 5.94
N ALA A 33 -7.67 19.49 4.70
CA ALA A 33 -7.16 20.17 3.50
C ALA A 33 -8.03 21.39 3.07
N GLY A 34 -9.28 21.47 3.54
CA GLY A 34 -10.21 22.52 3.14
C GLY A 34 -10.99 22.20 1.86
N SER A 35 -11.58 23.24 1.25
CA SER A 35 -12.48 23.07 0.10
C SER A 35 -11.77 22.95 -1.25
N GLU A 36 -10.56 23.49 -1.36
CA GLU A 36 -9.81 23.49 -2.61
C GLU A 36 -9.27 22.09 -2.94
N PRO A 37 -9.29 21.71 -4.23
CA PRO A 37 -8.57 20.51 -4.68
C PRO A 37 -7.08 20.64 -4.41
N THR A 38 -6.46 19.52 -4.03
CA THR A 38 -5.01 19.46 -3.77
C THR A 38 -4.40 18.26 -4.49
N THR A 39 -3.15 18.32 -4.88
CA THR A 39 -2.46 17.15 -5.42
C THR A 39 -2.13 16.16 -4.30
N LEU A 40 -1.92 14.89 -4.64
CA LEU A 40 -1.46 13.91 -3.65
C LEU A 40 -0.05 14.26 -3.14
N ALA A 41 0.78 14.83 -4.01
CA ALA A 41 2.12 15.30 -3.65
C ALA A 41 2.04 16.42 -2.59
N ASP A 42 1.17 17.41 -2.79
CA ASP A 42 0.95 18.47 -1.80
C ASP A 42 0.47 17.94 -0.46
N SER A 43 -0.43 16.95 -0.46
CA SER A 43 -1.00 16.38 0.76
C SER A 43 0.05 15.73 1.69
N VAL A 44 1.21 15.35 1.15
CA VAL A 44 2.30 14.70 1.91
C VAL A 44 3.55 15.57 2.09
N SER A 45 3.62 16.74 1.41
CA SER A 45 4.84 17.56 1.34
C SER A 45 4.91 18.69 2.38
N HIS A 46 3.76 19.15 2.90
CA HIS A 46 3.68 20.37 3.71
C HIS A 46 3.40 20.14 5.21
N GLY A 47 3.39 18.88 5.66
CA GLY A 47 3.14 18.51 7.05
C GLY A 47 2.84 17.02 7.22
N ILE A 48 2.47 16.65 8.44
CA ILE A 48 2.03 15.28 8.72
C ILE A 48 0.57 15.09 8.28
N SER A 49 0.29 14.00 7.58
CA SER A 49 -1.05 13.60 7.15
C SER A 49 -1.81 12.98 8.33
N TRP A 50 -2.34 13.84 9.21
CA TRP A 50 -3.00 13.44 10.45
C TRP A 50 -4.21 12.52 10.25
N ASN A 51 -4.89 12.62 9.12
CA ASN A 51 -5.98 11.72 8.74
C ASN A 51 -5.48 10.29 8.56
N ILE A 52 -4.33 10.09 7.91
CA ILE A 52 -3.74 8.76 7.70
C ILE A 52 -3.17 8.24 9.03
N ALA A 53 -2.56 9.12 9.85
CA ALA A 53 -2.11 8.76 11.18
C ALA A 53 -3.30 8.33 12.08
N ALA A 54 -4.44 9.01 12.01
CA ALA A 54 -5.66 8.64 12.73
C ALA A 54 -6.24 7.31 12.22
N ALA A 55 -6.22 7.07 10.91
CA ALA A 55 -6.63 5.80 10.32
C ALA A 55 -5.70 4.64 10.75
N LEU A 56 -4.39 4.87 10.83
CA LEU A 56 -3.44 3.90 11.39
C LEU A 56 -3.73 3.63 12.87
N LEU A 57 -3.97 4.68 13.67
CA LEU A 57 -4.31 4.52 15.09
C LEU A 57 -5.60 3.70 15.28
N LEU A 58 -6.62 3.95 14.45
CA LEU A 58 -7.85 3.14 14.42
C LEU A 58 -7.52 1.65 14.20
N LEU A 59 -6.67 1.32 13.24
CA LEU A 59 -6.26 -0.06 12.96
C LEU A 59 -5.52 -0.70 14.14
N LEU A 60 -4.60 0.04 14.77
CA LEU A 60 -3.88 -0.42 15.94
C LEU A 60 -4.82 -0.71 17.11
N ILE A 61 -5.79 0.17 17.36
CA ILE A 61 -6.82 -0.03 18.40
C ILE A 61 -7.67 -1.26 18.09
N VAL A 62 -8.22 -1.37 16.88
CA VAL A 62 -9.07 -2.51 16.51
C VAL A 62 -8.31 -3.82 16.61
N THR A 63 -7.09 -3.90 16.08
CA THR A 63 -6.29 -5.13 16.11
C THR A 63 -5.89 -5.52 17.53
N ALA A 64 -5.64 -4.56 18.41
CA ALA A 64 -5.36 -4.78 19.83
C ALA A 64 -6.60 -5.26 20.59
N VAL A 65 -7.75 -4.59 20.41
CA VAL A 65 -9.02 -4.95 21.08
C VAL A 65 -9.49 -6.34 20.63
N MET A 66 -9.40 -6.61 19.31
CA MET A 66 -9.76 -7.92 18.74
C MET A 66 -8.70 -8.99 18.99
N ARG A 67 -7.55 -8.63 19.55
CA ARG A 67 -6.42 -9.52 19.83
C ARG A 67 -5.94 -10.32 18.60
N TRP A 68 -5.95 -9.69 17.43
CA TRP A 68 -5.44 -10.31 16.20
C TRP A 68 -3.91 -10.34 16.20
N ARG A 69 -3.34 -11.49 16.52
CA ARG A 69 -1.89 -11.69 16.63
C ARG A 69 -1.25 -12.27 15.37
N ASP A 70 -2.06 -12.67 14.40
CA ASP A 70 -1.65 -13.35 13.16
C ASP A 70 -1.46 -12.41 11.98
N LEU A 71 -1.20 -11.12 12.22
CA LEU A 71 -1.05 -10.11 11.17
C LEU A 71 0.23 -10.30 10.33
N GLY A 72 1.22 -11.01 10.86
CA GLY A 72 2.46 -11.31 10.14
C GLY A 72 3.62 -10.38 10.44
N PHE A 73 3.67 -9.75 11.61
CA PHE A 73 4.76 -8.86 12.04
C PHE A 73 6.06 -9.59 12.45
N GLY A 74 6.13 -10.91 12.26
CA GLY A 74 7.38 -11.65 12.44
C GLY A 74 8.44 -11.33 11.38
N PRO A 75 9.70 -11.73 11.62
CA PRO A 75 10.78 -11.57 10.65
C PRO A 75 10.53 -12.40 9.38
N PRO A 76 11.17 -12.05 8.24
CA PRO A 76 11.10 -12.87 7.03
C PRO A 76 11.62 -14.30 7.27
N THR A 77 10.87 -15.30 6.83
CA THR A 77 11.21 -16.72 7.06
C THR A 77 11.00 -17.54 5.78
N PRO A 78 12.10 -18.08 5.19
CA PRO A 78 13.51 -17.92 5.59
C PRO A 78 14.07 -16.55 5.23
N LEU A 79 15.08 -16.06 5.93
CA LEU A 79 15.76 -14.78 5.62
C LEU A 79 16.23 -14.70 4.15
N GLY A 80 16.65 -15.83 3.57
CA GLY A 80 17.00 -15.92 2.15
C GLY A 80 15.88 -15.57 1.18
N SER A 81 14.61 -15.44 1.64
CA SER A 81 13.51 -14.97 0.81
C SER A 81 13.63 -13.49 0.45
N LEU A 82 14.41 -12.69 1.20
CA LEU A 82 14.70 -11.29 0.88
C LEU A 82 15.39 -11.11 -0.48
N LYS A 83 16.07 -12.13 -0.99
CA LYS A 83 16.62 -12.10 -2.35
C LYS A 83 15.55 -11.88 -3.42
N LEU A 84 14.28 -12.18 -3.15
CA LEU A 84 13.18 -11.93 -4.08
C LEU A 84 12.89 -10.43 -4.28
N LEU A 85 13.44 -9.57 -3.43
CA LEU A 85 13.37 -8.11 -3.57
C LEU A 85 14.32 -7.54 -4.64
N TRP A 86 15.25 -8.34 -5.20
CA TRP A 86 16.26 -7.84 -6.15
C TRP A 86 15.64 -7.06 -7.31
N PHE A 87 14.56 -7.55 -7.89
CA PHE A 87 13.91 -6.92 -9.03
C PHE A 87 13.11 -5.66 -8.61
N PRO A 88 12.19 -5.73 -7.61
CA PRO A 88 11.53 -4.53 -7.12
C PRO A 88 12.51 -3.46 -6.59
N ALA A 89 13.60 -3.87 -5.92
CA ALA A 89 14.60 -2.93 -5.41
C ALA A 89 15.36 -2.20 -6.54
N LEU A 90 15.51 -2.81 -7.71
CA LEU A 90 16.10 -2.14 -8.88
C LEU A 90 15.30 -0.89 -9.27
N TYR A 91 13.96 -0.94 -9.18
CA TYR A 91 13.11 0.22 -9.43
C TYR A 91 13.34 1.33 -8.42
N LEU A 92 13.49 0.99 -7.13
CA LEU A 92 13.79 1.99 -6.09
C LEU A 92 15.13 2.69 -6.38
N VAL A 93 16.14 1.94 -6.82
CA VAL A 93 17.42 2.52 -7.21
C VAL A 93 17.27 3.44 -8.43
N ILE A 94 16.58 2.98 -9.48
CA ILE A 94 16.34 3.78 -10.69
C ILE A 94 15.61 5.08 -10.34
N PHE A 95 14.53 5.01 -9.57
CA PHE A 95 13.75 6.19 -9.19
C PHE A 95 14.54 7.14 -8.30
N SER A 96 15.34 6.62 -7.36
CA SER A 96 16.23 7.45 -6.54
C SER A 96 17.26 8.19 -7.40
N VAL A 97 17.87 7.51 -8.37
CA VAL A 97 18.83 8.14 -9.30
C VAL A 97 18.13 9.20 -10.16
N MET A 98 16.93 8.90 -10.66
CA MET A 98 16.14 9.87 -11.43
C MET A 98 15.75 11.09 -10.59
N ALA A 99 15.30 10.90 -9.35
CA ALA A 99 14.96 12.00 -8.45
C ALA A 99 16.15 12.91 -8.18
N VAL A 100 17.35 12.34 -7.96
CA VAL A 100 18.59 13.12 -7.83
C VAL A 100 18.93 13.88 -9.12
N ALA A 101 18.75 13.26 -10.28
CA ALA A 101 19.04 13.87 -11.58
C ALA A 101 18.08 15.02 -11.94
N ILE A 102 16.81 14.90 -11.58
CA ILE A 102 15.78 15.95 -11.79
C ILE A 102 15.99 17.11 -10.82
N GLY A 103 16.42 16.83 -9.61
CA GLY A 103 16.61 17.78 -8.52
C GLY A 103 15.77 17.41 -7.30
N LEU A 104 16.46 17.25 -6.16
CA LEU A 104 15.77 16.94 -4.91
C LEU A 104 15.08 18.19 -4.34
N PRO A 105 13.87 18.07 -3.78
CA PRO A 105 13.21 19.16 -3.10
C PRO A 105 13.93 19.51 -1.77
N ALA A 106 13.48 20.60 -1.12
CA ALA A 106 14.02 21.01 0.17
C ALA A 106 14.01 19.87 1.20
N SER A 107 15.01 19.82 2.09
CA SER A 107 15.15 18.74 3.09
C SER A 107 13.92 18.59 3.98
N SER A 108 13.22 19.69 4.30
CA SER A 108 11.97 19.63 5.07
C SER A 108 10.86 18.88 4.33
N VAL A 109 10.73 19.09 3.03
CA VAL A 109 9.78 18.36 2.17
C VAL A 109 10.13 16.88 2.14
N MET A 110 11.40 16.52 1.92
CA MET A 110 11.85 15.12 1.95
C MET A 110 11.51 14.44 3.27
N VAL A 111 11.68 15.11 4.40
CA VAL A 111 11.34 14.57 5.73
C VAL A 111 9.84 14.34 5.85
N TYR A 112 8.98 15.30 5.47
CA TYR A 112 7.54 15.12 5.52
C TYR A 112 7.07 13.98 4.61
N VAL A 113 7.54 13.95 3.37
CA VAL A 113 7.17 12.86 2.45
C VAL A 113 7.62 11.51 3.00
N PHE A 114 8.84 11.39 3.54
CA PHE A 114 9.31 10.14 4.14
C PHE A 114 8.43 9.69 5.32
N LEU A 115 8.12 10.59 6.25
CA LEU A 115 7.29 10.26 7.40
C LEU A 115 5.88 9.84 6.98
N ASN A 116 5.28 10.58 6.04
CA ASN A 116 3.95 10.29 5.54
C ASN A 116 3.90 8.96 4.77
N THR A 117 4.87 8.66 3.92
CA THR A 117 4.91 7.38 3.19
C THR A 117 5.12 6.18 4.11
N VAL A 118 5.86 6.35 5.22
CA VAL A 118 5.95 5.32 6.27
C VAL A 118 4.59 5.11 6.94
N ILE A 119 3.86 6.18 7.27
CA ILE A 119 2.53 6.09 7.89
C ILE A 119 1.53 5.45 6.91
N VAL A 120 1.58 5.81 5.61
CA VAL A 120 0.77 5.21 4.53
C VAL A 120 1.07 3.72 4.43
N GLY A 121 2.34 3.34 4.24
CA GLY A 121 2.74 1.94 4.11
C GLY A 121 2.32 1.08 5.30
N LEU A 122 2.46 1.61 6.53
CA LEU A 122 1.96 0.93 7.74
C LEU A 122 0.44 0.80 7.71
N SER A 123 -0.28 1.90 7.49
CA SER A 123 -1.73 1.95 7.53
C SER A 123 -2.35 1.02 6.50
N GLU A 124 -1.92 1.10 5.26
CA GLU A 124 -2.50 0.34 4.16
C GLU A 124 -2.12 -1.15 4.22
N GLU A 125 -0.85 -1.49 4.50
CA GLU A 125 -0.47 -2.89 4.57
C GLU A 125 -1.10 -3.62 5.77
N ILE A 126 -1.25 -2.95 6.92
CA ILE A 126 -1.99 -3.50 8.06
C ILE A 126 -3.46 -3.72 7.67
N MET A 127 -4.11 -2.72 7.03
CA MET A 127 -5.51 -2.86 6.65
C MET A 127 -5.72 -4.00 5.64
N PHE A 128 -4.95 -4.02 4.56
CA PHE A 128 -5.22 -4.94 3.47
C PHE A 128 -4.56 -6.30 3.68
N ARG A 129 -3.27 -6.38 4.05
CA ARG A 129 -2.54 -7.66 4.17
C ARG A 129 -2.66 -8.27 5.56
N GLY A 130 -2.73 -7.42 6.59
CA GLY A 130 -2.93 -7.84 7.97
C GLY A 130 -4.39 -8.18 8.28
N VAL A 131 -5.32 -7.25 8.08
CA VAL A 131 -6.71 -7.38 8.52
C VAL A 131 -7.58 -8.06 7.45
N MET A 132 -7.73 -7.43 6.28
CA MET A 132 -8.69 -7.88 5.24
C MET A 132 -8.31 -9.23 4.65
N PHE A 133 -7.07 -9.41 4.21
CA PHE A 133 -6.62 -10.68 3.63
C PHE A 133 -6.77 -11.85 4.61
N ARG A 134 -6.40 -11.65 5.89
CA ARG A 134 -6.55 -12.67 6.93
C ARG A 134 -8.02 -13.01 7.21
N ALA A 135 -8.89 -12.02 7.19
CA ALA A 135 -10.34 -12.24 7.35
C ALA A 135 -10.91 -13.05 6.17
N LEU A 136 -10.53 -12.70 4.93
CA LEU A 136 -10.93 -13.39 3.72
C LEU A 136 -10.43 -14.83 3.67
N LEU A 137 -9.19 -15.11 4.10
CA LEU A 137 -8.65 -16.48 4.19
C LEU A 137 -9.43 -17.39 5.13
N GLY A 138 -10.14 -16.84 6.11
CA GLY A 138 -11.04 -17.59 6.98
C GLY A 138 -12.29 -18.11 6.27
N LYS A 139 -12.61 -17.62 5.06
CA LYS A 139 -13.82 -17.97 4.31
C LYS A 139 -13.54 -18.41 2.87
N LEU A 140 -12.43 -18.00 2.28
CA LEU A 140 -12.09 -18.20 0.88
C LEU A 140 -10.76 -18.95 0.76
N SER A 141 -10.57 -19.61 -0.39
CA SER A 141 -9.26 -20.12 -0.76
C SER A 141 -8.30 -18.96 -1.08
N ILE A 142 -6.99 -19.26 -1.14
CA ILE A 142 -5.94 -18.23 -1.19
C ILE A 142 -6.06 -17.28 -2.39
N TRP A 143 -6.37 -17.78 -3.58
CA TRP A 143 -6.46 -16.96 -4.78
C TRP A 143 -7.64 -15.97 -4.77
N PRO A 144 -8.89 -16.37 -4.49
CA PRO A 144 -9.99 -15.43 -4.31
C PRO A 144 -9.73 -14.42 -3.19
N ALA A 145 -9.11 -14.83 -2.07
CA ALA A 145 -8.76 -13.91 -0.99
C ALA A 145 -7.72 -12.86 -1.44
N MET A 146 -6.68 -13.27 -2.18
CA MET A 146 -5.69 -12.35 -2.75
C MET A 146 -6.32 -11.37 -3.74
N ILE A 147 -7.10 -11.89 -4.70
CA ILE A 147 -7.73 -11.06 -5.75
C ILE A 147 -8.66 -10.04 -5.12
N LEU A 148 -9.56 -10.48 -4.21
CA LEU A 148 -10.52 -9.58 -3.59
C LEU A 148 -9.85 -8.53 -2.73
N THR A 149 -8.83 -8.90 -1.93
CA THR A 149 -8.03 -7.93 -1.16
C THR A 149 -7.39 -6.88 -2.08
N THR A 150 -6.83 -7.32 -3.19
CA THR A 150 -6.12 -6.45 -4.13
C THR A 150 -7.10 -5.54 -4.90
N VAL A 151 -8.26 -6.05 -5.26
CA VAL A 151 -9.34 -5.24 -5.87
C VAL A 151 -9.86 -4.19 -4.89
N LEU A 152 -10.06 -4.54 -3.62
CA LEU A 152 -10.46 -3.58 -2.58
C LEU A 152 -9.36 -2.52 -2.35
N PHE A 153 -8.09 -2.94 -2.37
CA PHE A 153 -6.95 -2.03 -2.27
C PHE A 153 -6.90 -1.03 -3.42
N GLY A 154 -6.98 -1.51 -4.66
CA GLY A 154 -7.05 -0.61 -5.82
C GLY A 154 -8.31 0.26 -5.79
N GLY A 155 -9.47 -0.35 -5.51
CA GLY A 155 -10.77 0.32 -5.55
C GLY A 155 -10.90 1.50 -4.60
N VAL A 156 -10.28 1.44 -3.40
CA VAL A 156 -10.32 2.57 -2.46
C VAL A 156 -9.61 3.81 -3.00
N HIS A 157 -8.63 3.68 -3.90
CA HIS A 157 -7.92 4.80 -4.50
C HIS A 157 -8.78 5.64 -5.45
N VAL A 158 -9.92 5.11 -5.94
CA VAL A 158 -10.90 5.92 -6.68
C VAL A 158 -11.42 7.07 -5.80
N LEU A 159 -11.49 6.88 -4.48
CA LEU A 159 -11.94 7.92 -3.55
C LEU A 159 -11.00 9.12 -3.49
N ASN A 160 -9.77 9.02 -4.00
CA ASN A 160 -8.86 10.16 -4.11
C ASN A 160 -9.43 11.28 -4.99
N VAL A 161 -10.41 10.98 -5.85
CA VAL A 161 -11.18 12.00 -6.59
C VAL A 161 -11.81 13.05 -5.65
N ILE A 162 -12.16 12.68 -4.41
CA ILE A 162 -12.73 13.59 -3.40
C ILE A 162 -11.70 14.67 -3.00
N MET A 163 -10.40 14.30 -3.01
CA MET A 163 -9.31 15.21 -2.68
C MET A 163 -8.83 16.00 -3.91
N THR A 164 -8.65 15.31 -5.03
CA THR A 164 -8.00 15.87 -6.22
C THR A 164 -8.97 16.49 -7.22
N GLY A 165 -10.26 16.11 -7.19
CA GLY A 165 -11.24 16.47 -8.21
C GLY A 165 -11.04 15.77 -9.57
N GLN A 166 -10.04 14.92 -9.73
CA GLN A 166 -9.57 14.34 -10.99
C GLN A 166 -9.98 12.85 -11.11
N LEU A 167 -11.20 12.56 -11.59
CA LEU A 167 -11.70 11.18 -11.70
C LEU A 167 -10.83 10.30 -12.60
N GLY A 168 -10.37 10.84 -13.74
CA GLY A 168 -9.53 10.07 -14.68
C GLY A 168 -8.23 9.60 -14.04
N GLU A 169 -7.54 10.47 -13.31
CA GLU A 169 -6.31 10.16 -12.58
C GLU A 169 -6.56 9.18 -11.45
N ALA A 170 -7.65 9.37 -10.68
CA ALA A 170 -8.03 8.45 -9.60
C ALA A 170 -8.34 7.03 -10.11
N MET A 171 -8.97 6.89 -11.28
CA MET A 171 -9.23 5.60 -11.93
C MET A 171 -7.93 4.91 -12.35
N VAL A 172 -7.01 5.64 -12.97
CA VAL A 172 -5.70 5.11 -13.38
C VAL A 172 -4.87 4.72 -12.17
N GLN A 173 -4.86 5.56 -11.12
CA GLN A 173 -4.23 5.24 -9.85
C GLN A 173 -4.81 3.97 -9.21
N SER A 174 -6.13 3.80 -9.25
CA SER A 174 -6.81 2.59 -8.77
C SER A 174 -6.29 1.33 -9.46
N VAL A 175 -6.14 1.37 -10.78
CA VAL A 175 -5.57 0.24 -11.55
C VAL A 175 -4.11 0.00 -11.17
N ALA A 176 -3.29 1.04 -11.13
CA ALA A 176 -1.89 0.95 -10.75
C ALA A 176 -1.72 0.42 -9.32
N ALA A 177 -2.55 0.88 -8.38
CA ALA A 177 -2.57 0.40 -6.99
C ALA A 177 -2.97 -1.08 -6.93
N ALA A 178 -4.01 -1.51 -7.67
CA ALA A 178 -4.36 -2.92 -7.75
C ALA A 178 -3.19 -3.78 -8.26
N MET A 179 -2.48 -3.33 -9.29
CA MET A 179 -1.30 -4.03 -9.81
C MET A 179 -0.16 -4.08 -8.79
N SER A 180 0.15 -2.97 -8.11
CA SER A 180 1.12 -2.93 -7.00
C SER A 180 0.69 -3.82 -5.84
N GLY A 181 -0.61 -3.88 -5.59
CA GLY A 181 -1.23 -4.75 -4.60
C GLY A 181 -0.90 -6.23 -4.76
N PHE A 182 -0.77 -6.71 -5.99
CA PHE A 182 -0.30 -8.06 -6.27
C PHE A 182 1.18 -8.26 -5.87
N LEU A 183 2.03 -7.26 -6.08
CA LEU A 183 3.42 -7.34 -5.64
C LEU A 183 3.51 -7.42 -4.11
N PHE A 184 2.80 -6.55 -3.39
CA PHE A 184 2.80 -6.54 -1.93
C PHE A 184 2.26 -7.86 -1.37
N MET A 185 1.22 -8.42 -1.99
CA MET A 185 0.70 -9.74 -1.65
C MET A 185 1.75 -10.84 -1.91
N ALA A 186 2.44 -10.80 -3.04
CA ALA A 186 3.49 -11.75 -3.37
C ALA A 186 4.66 -11.68 -2.37
N LEU A 187 5.07 -10.48 -1.99
CA LEU A 187 6.11 -10.26 -0.98
C LEU A 187 5.68 -10.83 0.38
N LEU A 188 4.46 -10.55 0.85
CA LEU A 188 3.93 -11.12 2.09
C LEU A 188 3.96 -12.66 2.06
N ILE A 189 3.41 -13.28 1.00
CA ILE A 189 3.28 -14.74 0.92
C ILE A 189 4.63 -15.43 0.82
N ARG A 190 5.57 -14.83 0.08
CA ARG A 190 6.89 -15.43 -0.18
C ARG A 190 7.88 -15.23 0.98
N THR A 191 7.73 -14.16 1.75
CA THR A 191 8.61 -13.87 2.89
C THR A 191 7.99 -14.24 4.24
N GLY A 192 6.67 -14.37 4.30
CA GLY A 192 5.91 -14.58 5.52
C GLY A 192 5.81 -13.34 6.42
N SER A 193 6.46 -12.25 6.10
CA SER A 193 6.57 -11.06 6.94
C SER A 193 5.81 -9.88 6.35
N LEU A 194 4.96 -9.25 7.17
CA LEU A 194 4.25 -8.02 6.80
C LEU A 194 5.19 -6.81 6.72
N TRP A 195 6.33 -6.85 7.42
CA TRP A 195 7.33 -5.78 7.35
C TRP A 195 7.89 -5.59 5.94
N VAL A 196 8.01 -6.67 5.16
CA VAL A 196 8.60 -6.59 3.81
C VAL A 196 7.74 -5.76 2.86
N PRO A 197 6.44 -6.01 2.68
CA PRO A 197 5.60 -5.12 1.87
C PRO A 197 5.45 -3.73 2.49
N ILE A 198 5.39 -3.56 3.82
CA ILE A 198 5.34 -2.24 4.46
C ILE A 198 6.54 -1.38 4.06
N VAL A 199 7.76 -1.91 4.23
CA VAL A 199 8.99 -1.16 3.92
C VAL A 199 9.09 -0.89 2.42
N TYR A 200 8.78 -1.88 1.59
CA TYR A 200 8.84 -1.69 0.14
C TYR A 200 7.81 -0.65 -0.34
N HIS A 201 6.57 -0.70 0.18
CA HIS A 201 5.50 0.25 -0.14
C HIS A 201 5.91 1.69 0.24
N ALA A 202 6.36 1.88 1.47
CA ALA A 202 6.82 3.18 1.95
C ALA A 202 7.96 3.77 1.09
N LEU A 203 8.93 2.93 0.70
CA LEU A 203 10.04 3.36 -0.15
C LEU A 203 9.60 3.62 -1.60
N TRP A 204 8.68 2.82 -2.14
CA TRP A 204 8.10 3.03 -3.45
C TRP A 204 7.40 4.40 -3.52
N ASP A 205 6.51 4.67 -2.58
CA ASP A 205 5.79 5.94 -2.52
C ASP A 205 6.76 7.11 -2.29
N PHE A 206 7.73 6.95 -1.40
CA PHE A 206 8.75 7.97 -1.19
C PHE A 206 9.47 8.31 -2.49
N CYS A 207 9.97 7.32 -3.22
CA CYS A 207 10.70 7.54 -4.47
C CYS A 207 9.80 8.17 -5.55
N THR A 208 8.55 7.72 -5.67
CA THR A 208 7.63 8.27 -6.67
C THR A 208 7.20 9.69 -6.35
N PHE A 209 6.95 10.03 -5.08
CA PHE A 209 6.68 11.41 -4.68
C PHE A 209 7.90 12.33 -4.85
N MET A 210 9.12 11.82 -4.60
CA MET A 210 10.33 12.61 -4.89
C MET A 210 10.44 12.96 -6.38
N LEU A 211 10.06 12.04 -7.26
CA LEU A 211 10.01 12.31 -8.71
C LEU A 211 8.93 13.33 -9.07
N SER A 212 7.71 13.21 -8.52
CA SER A 212 6.62 14.17 -8.77
C SER A 212 6.97 15.57 -8.32
N VAL A 213 7.38 15.74 -7.06
CA VAL A 213 7.73 17.03 -6.48
C VAL A 213 8.93 17.68 -7.21
N GLY A 214 9.92 16.86 -7.59
CA GLY A 214 11.07 17.32 -8.37
C GLY A 214 10.67 17.80 -9.78
N ALA A 215 9.80 17.05 -10.45
CA ALA A 215 9.31 17.38 -11.80
C ALA A 215 8.45 18.66 -11.81
N GLU A 216 7.57 18.84 -10.82
CA GLU A 216 6.77 20.07 -10.66
C GLU A 216 7.68 21.31 -10.50
N SER A 217 8.75 21.18 -9.72
CA SER A 217 9.72 22.27 -9.51
C SER A 217 10.56 22.59 -10.76
N GLY A 218 10.78 21.61 -11.65
CA GLY A 218 11.60 21.72 -12.86
C GLY A 218 10.84 22.05 -14.15
N GLY A 219 9.50 22.23 -14.11
CA GLY A 219 8.67 22.53 -15.30
C GLY A 219 8.60 21.38 -16.31
N GLY A 220 8.99 20.16 -15.92
CA GLY A 220 9.06 19.00 -16.83
C GLY A 220 7.70 18.42 -17.23
N GLU A 221 6.63 18.81 -16.58
CA GLU A 221 5.27 18.27 -16.84
C GLU A 221 4.65 18.77 -18.15
N GLU A 222 4.96 19.97 -18.60
CA GLU A 222 4.39 20.55 -19.81
C GLU A 222 4.87 19.89 -21.11
N ALA A 223 6.00 19.19 -21.08
CA ALA A 223 6.62 18.61 -22.27
C ALA A 223 5.99 17.27 -22.71
N MET A 224 5.11 16.67 -21.90
CA MET A 224 4.57 15.32 -22.15
C MET A 224 3.13 15.35 -22.66
N ALA A 225 2.82 14.51 -23.67
CA ALA A 225 1.47 14.38 -24.19
C ALA A 225 0.48 13.94 -23.08
N PRO A 226 -0.67 14.59 -22.91
CA PRO A 226 -1.61 14.34 -21.81
C PRO A 226 -2.00 12.84 -21.66
N GLY A 227 -2.25 12.15 -22.78
CA GLY A 227 -2.60 10.74 -22.73
C GLY A 227 -1.50 9.82 -22.22
N LEU A 228 -0.22 10.14 -22.51
CA LEU A 228 0.92 9.37 -22.01
C LEU A 228 1.11 9.61 -20.51
N ARG A 229 0.97 10.84 -20.06
CA ARG A 229 1.06 11.22 -18.64
C ARG A 229 0.09 10.43 -17.78
N ILE A 230 -1.16 10.28 -18.22
CA ILE A 230 -2.17 9.50 -17.51
C ILE A 230 -1.77 8.02 -17.41
N LEU A 231 -1.13 7.44 -18.42
CA LEU A 231 -0.79 6.01 -18.45
C LEU A 231 0.51 5.66 -17.70
N ILE A 232 1.37 6.63 -17.41
CA ILE A 232 2.66 6.40 -16.73
C ILE A 232 2.52 5.56 -15.47
N PRO A 233 1.62 5.82 -14.52
CA PRO A 233 1.51 5.02 -13.30
C PRO A 233 1.32 3.52 -13.59
N VAL A 234 0.46 3.17 -14.54
CA VAL A 234 0.21 1.78 -14.93
C VAL A 234 1.44 1.16 -15.61
N LEU A 235 2.09 1.90 -16.52
CA LEU A 235 3.29 1.42 -17.21
C LEU A 235 4.43 1.16 -16.23
N LEU A 236 4.63 2.02 -15.24
CA LEU A 236 5.67 1.90 -14.23
C LEU A 236 5.48 0.66 -13.34
N VAL A 237 4.25 0.35 -12.95
CA VAL A 237 3.98 -0.81 -12.08
C VAL A 237 3.87 -2.13 -12.83
N THR A 238 3.66 -2.11 -14.17
CA THR A 238 3.43 -3.32 -14.98
C THR A 238 4.55 -4.37 -14.83
N PRO A 239 5.85 -4.06 -14.91
CA PRO A 239 6.89 -5.08 -14.75
C PRO A 239 6.90 -5.70 -13.35
N ASN A 240 6.68 -4.91 -12.31
CA ASN A 240 6.54 -5.38 -10.93
C ASN A 240 5.31 -6.28 -10.76
N PHE A 241 4.20 -5.96 -11.41
CA PHE A 241 3.02 -6.80 -11.46
C PHE A 241 3.28 -8.14 -12.13
N LEU A 242 3.94 -8.16 -13.29
CA LEU A 242 4.32 -9.41 -13.99
C LEU A 242 5.27 -10.25 -13.13
N TYR A 243 6.21 -9.61 -12.44
CA TYR A 243 7.09 -10.30 -11.49
C TYR A 243 6.30 -10.89 -10.31
N ALA A 244 5.30 -10.18 -9.80
CA ALA A 244 4.41 -10.69 -8.75
C ALA A 244 3.65 -11.95 -9.21
N LEU A 245 3.10 -11.95 -10.41
CA LEU A 245 2.44 -13.14 -10.99
C LEU A 245 3.40 -14.32 -11.10
N PHE A 246 4.65 -14.07 -11.52
CA PHE A 246 5.69 -15.09 -11.52
C PHE A 246 5.98 -15.65 -10.13
N LEU A 247 6.07 -14.80 -9.10
CA LEU A 247 6.26 -15.23 -7.72
C LEU A 247 5.08 -16.05 -7.20
N LEU A 248 3.86 -15.69 -7.59
CA LEU A 248 2.63 -16.33 -7.12
C LEU A 248 2.27 -17.61 -7.88
N ARG A 249 2.87 -17.91 -9.03
CA ARG A 249 2.49 -19.03 -9.94
C ARG A 249 2.39 -20.41 -9.29
N LYS A 250 3.12 -20.64 -8.19
CA LYS A 250 3.12 -21.93 -7.45
C LYS A 250 2.39 -21.85 -6.10
N VAL A 251 1.70 -20.76 -5.82
CA VAL A 251 0.96 -20.59 -4.56
C VAL A 251 -0.29 -21.47 -4.59
N ARG A 252 -0.48 -22.27 -3.54
CA ARG A 252 -1.61 -23.18 -3.35
C ARG A 252 -2.25 -22.94 -1.99
N ASN A 253 -3.45 -23.47 -1.78
CA ASN A 253 -4.09 -23.49 -0.46
C ASN A 253 -3.12 -24.11 0.56
N GLY A 254 -2.99 -23.47 1.72
CA GLY A 254 -2.04 -23.87 2.76
C GLY A 254 -0.68 -23.13 2.72
N SER A 255 -0.32 -22.44 1.64
CA SER A 255 0.95 -21.70 1.55
C SER A 255 1.13 -20.68 2.68
N VAL A 256 0.06 -20.00 3.10
CA VAL A 256 0.10 -19.02 4.21
C VAL A 256 0.19 -19.71 5.57
N ALA A 257 -0.54 -20.82 5.76
CA ALA A 257 -0.46 -21.60 6.99
C ALA A 257 0.95 -22.15 7.22
N THR A 258 1.61 -22.62 6.15
CA THR A 258 3.00 -23.08 6.21
C THR A 258 3.96 -21.94 6.55
N ALA A 259 3.74 -20.73 6.02
CA ALA A 259 4.54 -19.56 6.36
C ALA A 259 4.35 -19.13 7.83
N ALA A 260 3.11 -19.11 8.31
CA ALA A 260 2.78 -18.81 9.71
C ALA A 260 3.36 -19.87 10.69
N ALA A 261 3.29 -21.15 10.34
CA ALA A 261 3.88 -22.22 11.14
C ALA A 261 5.42 -22.12 11.24
N ARG A 262 6.07 -21.66 10.18
CA ARG A 262 7.54 -21.40 10.19
C ARG A 262 7.93 -20.20 11.05
N GLN A 263 7.04 -19.26 11.30
CA GLN A 263 7.28 -18.12 12.19
C GLN A 263 7.08 -18.47 13.67
N ALA A 264 6.31 -19.51 13.95
CA ALA A 264 6.01 -19.98 15.30
C ALA A 264 7.02 -21.02 15.82
N ALA A 265 7.85 -21.59 14.95
CA ALA A 265 8.94 -22.52 15.27
C ALA A 265 10.29 -21.79 15.36
#